data_95491f2facc57927f827be8150fc6097
#
_entry.id   95491f2facc57927f827be8150fc6097
#
_cell.length_a   1.000
_cell.length_b   1.000
_cell.length_c   1.000
_cell.angle_alpha   90.00
_cell.angle_beta   90.00
_cell.angle_gamma   90.00
#
_symmetry.space_group_name_H-M   'P 1'
#
loop_
_entity.id
_entity.type
_entity.pdbx_description
1 polymer ?
#
loop_
_entity_poly.entity_id
_entity_poly.type
_entity_poly.pdbx_seq_one_letter_code
_entity_poly.pdbx_strand_id
1 'polypeptide(L)'
;MQRTKFCTLTRLFNMATGLETVPKMENESEMIGCFPYDEETTDVVIRVDNKRLHLSRGTLMQASPVFRKMLSSNGKENQAEITLPEKSYEEVILFLRCISPREFVKLDEESIDVVLPLAHEYKVKATLQKCEDWLLTEIKFIVGEVTGHTKGTQEKVEFFAKCLLYGTKHDLETLYVRALELLVPYKLSRYQHTKFYKLLPDKPKSQLLETRMVKIEKTNSIVDGHFSEEEEEIGEEGEEIEY
;
A
#
# COMPACT_ATOMS: atom_id res chain seq x y z
N MET A 1 -20.94 -14.45 -9.28
CA MET A 1 -21.09 -13.26 -10.12
C MET A 1 -20.45 -11.99 -9.50
N GLN A 2 -19.43 -12.13 -8.63
CA GLN A 2 -18.71 -11.00 -8.00
C GLN A 2 -17.22 -10.88 -8.39
N ARG A 3 -16.70 -11.78 -9.25
CA ARG A 3 -15.28 -11.85 -9.64
C ARG A 3 -14.85 -10.85 -10.71
N THR A 4 -15.77 -10.37 -11.54
CA THR A 4 -15.48 -9.49 -12.69
C THR A 4 -15.27 -8.01 -12.34
N LYS A 5 -15.72 -7.56 -11.15
CA LYS A 5 -15.65 -6.14 -10.78
C LYS A 5 -14.28 -5.70 -10.23
N PHE A 6 -13.50 -6.62 -9.67
CA PHE A 6 -12.21 -6.26 -9.03
C PHE A 6 -11.09 -6.04 -10.04
N CYS A 7 -11.03 -6.84 -11.09
CA CYS A 7 -10.01 -6.74 -12.14
C CYS A 7 -10.17 -5.46 -12.99
N THR A 8 -11.41 -5.06 -13.25
CA THR A 8 -11.73 -3.79 -13.93
C THR A 8 -11.31 -2.58 -13.09
N LEU A 9 -11.35 -2.68 -11.77
CA LEU A 9 -10.96 -1.60 -10.86
C LEU A 9 -9.43 -1.38 -10.83
N THR A 10 -8.63 -2.44 -10.90
CA THR A 10 -7.17 -2.31 -10.95
C THR A 10 -6.72 -1.68 -12.28
N ARG A 11 -7.32 -2.11 -13.39
CA ARG A 11 -7.06 -1.53 -14.72
C ARG A 11 -7.58 -0.10 -14.84
N LEU A 12 -8.77 0.21 -14.29
CA LEU A 12 -9.30 1.57 -14.19
C LEU A 12 -8.48 2.43 -13.23
N PHE A 13 -7.88 1.84 -12.20
CA PHE A 13 -6.96 2.53 -11.30
C PHE A 13 -5.69 2.97 -12.04
N ASN A 14 -5.06 2.09 -12.80
CA ASN A 14 -3.89 2.41 -13.60
C ASN A 14 -4.20 3.41 -14.72
N MET A 15 -5.36 3.29 -15.39
CA MET A 15 -5.81 4.26 -16.39
C MET A 15 -6.19 5.62 -15.79
N ALA A 16 -6.82 5.65 -14.63
CA ALA A 16 -7.24 6.90 -13.96
C ALA A 16 -6.06 7.65 -13.28
N THR A 17 -4.96 6.95 -13.00
CA THR A 17 -3.79 7.56 -12.34
C THR A 17 -2.72 8.03 -13.31
N GLY A 18 -2.85 7.76 -14.62
CA GLY A 18 -1.82 8.07 -15.60
C GLY A 18 -0.47 7.37 -15.35
N LEU A 19 -0.48 6.31 -14.53
CA LEU A 19 0.68 5.45 -14.28
C LEU A 19 0.75 4.38 -15.38
N GLU A 20 0.96 4.82 -16.61
CA GLU A 20 1.37 3.95 -17.73
C GLU A 20 2.88 3.71 -17.72
N THR A 21 3.47 3.46 -16.60
CA THR A 21 4.83 2.96 -16.55
C THR A 21 4.87 1.72 -15.71
N VAL A 22 4.59 0.58 -16.36
CA VAL A 22 5.17 -0.69 -15.93
C VAL A 22 6.68 -0.43 -15.79
N PRO A 23 7.32 -0.76 -14.67
CA PRO A 23 8.76 -0.62 -14.52
C PRO A 23 9.41 -1.20 -15.77
N LYS A 24 10.12 -0.38 -16.56
CA LYS A 24 10.93 -0.88 -17.66
C LYS A 24 12.01 -1.73 -17.03
N MET A 25 11.78 -3.04 -17.01
CA MET A 25 12.85 -3.98 -16.76
C MET A 25 13.88 -3.74 -17.87
N GLU A 26 15.08 -3.30 -17.50
CA GLU A 26 16.09 -2.76 -18.40
C GLU A 26 16.62 -3.76 -19.46
N ASN A 27 16.17 -5.04 -19.41
CA ASN A 27 16.57 -6.06 -20.37
C ASN A 27 15.42 -7.01 -20.70
N GLU A 28 14.88 -6.91 -21.91
CA GLU A 28 13.99 -7.96 -22.48
C GLU A 28 14.64 -9.36 -22.46
N SER A 29 15.97 -9.44 -22.49
CA SER A 29 16.71 -10.70 -22.42
C SER A 29 16.63 -11.36 -21.02
N GLU A 30 16.47 -10.61 -19.93
CA GLU A 30 16.28 -11.17 -18.60
C GLU A 30 14.85 -11.72 -18.39
N MET A 31 13.87 -11.20 -19.12
CA MET A 31 12.48 -11.67 -19.04
C MET A 31 12.24 -12.98 -19.81
N ILE A 32 12.99 -13.21 -20.89
CA ILE A 32 12.83 -14.43 -21.72
C ILE A 32 13.24 -15.71 -20.97
N GLY A 33 14.08 -15.59 -19.92
CA GLY A 33 14.56 -16.69 -19.08
C GLY A 33 13.84 -16.87 -17.74
N CYS A 34 12.82 -16.03 -17.42
CA CYS A 34 12.12 -16.16 -16.15
C CYS A 34 11.22 -17.43 -16.13
N PHE A 35 11.40 -18.25 -15.12
CA PHE A 35 10.63 -19.49 -14.91
C PHE A 35 10.72 -20.47 -16.11
N PRO A 36 11.95 -20.91 -16.55
CA PRO A 36 12.12 -21.89 -17.59
C PRO A 36 11.62 -23.26 -17.11
N TYR A 37 11.33 -24.15 -18.06
CA TYR A 37 11.01 -25.53 -17.75
C TYR A 37 12.20 -26.25 -17.12
N ASP A 38 11.96 -26.96 -16.03
CA ASP A 38 12.90 -27.79 -15.31
C ASP A 38 12.16 -29.09 -14.91
N GLU A 39 12.60 -30.23 -15.41
CA GLU A 39 11.93 -31.53 -15.22
C GLU A 39 11.83 -31.92 -13.74
N GLU A 40 12.81 -31.54 -12.92
CA GLU A 40 12.86 -31.92 -11.51
C GLU A 40 12.01 -31.02 -10.60
N THR A 41 11.79 -29.75 -11.00
CA THR A 41 11.23 -28.75 -10.08
C THR A 41 9.94 -28.11 -10.56
N THR A 42 9.52 -28.34 -11.82
CA THR A 42 8.32 -27.71 -12.39
C THR A 42 7.26 -28.75 -12.75
N ASP A 43 6.08 -28.57 -12.16
CA ASP A 43 4.92 -29.46 -12.33
C ASP A 43 3.61 -28.69 -12.63
N VAL A 44 3.70 -27.38 -12.84
CA VAL A 44 2.58 -26.53 -13.23
C VAL A 44 3.00 -25.42 -14.18
N VAL A 45 2.11 -25.07 -15.11
CA VAL A 45 2.29 -23.95 -16.04
C VAL A 45 1.28 -22.86 -15.73
N ILE A 46 1.75 -21.63 -15.59
CA ILE A 46 0.90 -20.44 -15.60
C ILE A 46 0.97 -19.82 -16.98
N ARG A 47 -0.18 -19.67 -17.63
CA ARG A 47 -0.29 -19.01 -18.94
C ARG A 47 -0.81 -17.57 -18.79
N VAL A 48 -0.03 -16.62 -19.31
CA VAL A 48 -0.34 -15.18 -19.35
C VAL A 48 0.04 -14.64 -20.71
N ASP A 49 -0.84 -13.91 -21.39
CA ASP A 49 -0.58 -13.30 -22.71
C ASP A 49 0.06 -14.29 -23.72
N ASN A 50 -0.45 -15.53 -23.79
CA ASN A 50 0.09 -16.62 -24.62
C ASN A 50 1.53 -17.08 -24.29
N LYS A 51 2.14 -16.57 -23.23
CA LYS A 51 3.43 -17.03 -22.71
C LYS A 51 3.24 -18.02 -21.58
N ARG A 52 4.18 -18.94 -21.42
CA ARG A 52 4.16 -20.00 -20.41
C ARG A 52 5.23 -19.75 -19.36
N LEU A 53 4.83 -19.83 -18.10
CA LEU A 53 5.72 -19.76 -16.94
C LEU A 53 5.67 -21.10 -16.21
N HIS A 54 6.82 -21.75 -16.09
CA HIS A 54 6.95 -23.06 -15.46
C HIS A 54 7.31 -22.91 -13.97
N LEU A 55 6.50 -23.50 -13.09
CA LEU A 55 6.59 -23.30 -11.64
C LEU A 55 6.36 -24.59 -10.88
N SER A 56 6.68 -24.57 -9.59
CA SER A 56 6.31 -25.62 -8.66
C SER A 56 4.91 -25.39 -8.09
N ARG A 57 4.02 -26.36 -8.28
CA ARG A 57 2.67 -26.40 -7.69
C ARG A 57 2.74 -26.28 -6.18
N GLY A 58 3.66 -27.00 -5.55
CA GLY A 58 3.84 -26.98 -4.11
C GLY A 58 4.14 -25.56 -3.58
N THR A 59 5.05 -24.86 -4.24
CA THR A 59 5.40 -23.46 -3.91
C THR A 59 4.20 -22.51 -4.02
N LEU A 60 3.45 -22.60 -5.13
CA LEU A 60 2.27 -21.76 -5.33
C LEU A 60 1.17 -22.04 -4.30
N MET A 61 0.87 -23.32 -4.04
CA MET A 61 -0.15 -23.73 -3.08
C MET A 61 0.21 -23.38 -1.64
N GLN A 62 1.48 -23.41 -1.30
CA GLN A 62 1.98 -22.99 0.02
C GLN A 62 1.89 -21.48 0.19
N ALA A 63 2.26 -20.70 -0.83
CA ALA A 63 2.29 -19.25 -0.77
C ALA A 63 0.89 -18.62 -0.78
N SER A 64 -0.09 -19.25 -1.49
CA SER A 64 -1.38 -18.65 -1.78
C SER A 64 -2.54 -19.62 -1.61
N PRO A 65 -3.54 -19.29 -0.75
CA PRO A 65 -4.78 -20.05 -0.67
C PRO A 65 -5.62 -19.97 -1.96
N VAL A 66 -5.44 -18.90 -2.75
CA VAL A 66 -6.12 -18.74 -4.05
C VAL A 66 -5.53 -19.71 -5.06
N PHE A 67 -4.20 -19.77 -5.19
CA PHE A 67 -3.55 -20.77 -6.04
C PHE A 67 -3.84 -22.19 -5.56
N ARG A 68 -3.85 -22.44 -4.25
CA ARG A 68 -4.24 -23.73 -3.69
C ARG A 68 -5.64 -24.12 -4.17
N LYS A 69 -6.60 -23.22 -4.10
CA LYS A 69 -7.97 -23.49 -4.57
C LYS A 69 -8.01 -23.72 -6.08
N MET A 70 -7.30 -22.90 -6.87
CA MET A 70 -7.26 -23.05 -8.33
C MET A 70 -6.66 -24.39 -8.76
N LEU A 71 -5.60 -24.83 -8.09
CA LEU A 71 -4.89 -26.07 -8.40
C LEU A 71 -5.53 -27.32 -7.82
N SER A 72 -6.35 -27.21 -6.74
CA SER A 72 -7.05 -28.32 -6.11
C SER A 72 -8.45 -28.61 -6.71
N SER A 73 -9.12 -27.56 -7.26
CA SER A 73 -10.55 -27.64 -7.65
C SER A 73 -10.81 -28.45 -8.92
N ASN A 74 -9.79 -28.84 -9.62
CA ASN A 74 -9.93 -29.44 -10.94
C ASN A 74 -9.75 -30.96 -10.90
N GLY A 75 -10.38 -31.66 -9.97
CA GLY A 75 -10.60 -33.11 -9.84
C GLY A 75 -10.07 -34.11 -10.91
N LYS A 76 -9.26 -33.64 -11.82
CA LYS A 76 -8.45 -34.39 -12.77
C LYS A 76 -7.00 -34.23 -12.32
N GLU A 77 -6.40 -35.33 -11.95
CA GLU A 77 -5.01 -35.41 -11.45
C GLU A 77 -3.93 -34.78 -12.35
N ASN A 78 -4.28 -34.12 -13.46
CA ASN A 78 -3.36 -33.64 -14.48
C ASN A 78 -3.65 -32.24 -15.03
N GLN A 79 -4.30 -31.31 -14.32
CA GLN A 79 -4.32 -29.96 -14.84
C GLN A 79 -3.02 -29.23 -14.48
N ALA A 80 -2.00 -29.46 -15.32
CA ALA A 80 -0.68 -28.85 -15.21
C ALA A 80 -0.67 -27.38 -15.68
N GLU A 81 -1.81 -26.81 -16.12
CA GLU A 81 -1.87 -25.46 -16.68
C GLU A 81 -3.03 -24.65 -16.12
N ILE A 82 -2.76 -23.43 -15.66
CA ILE A 82 -3.76 -22.42 -15.27
C ILE A 82 -3.55 -21.15 -16.10
N THR A 83 -4.64 -20.52 -16.52
CA THR A 83 -4.58 -19.25 -17.25
C THR A 83 -4.98 -18.11 -16.32
N LEU A 84 -4.21 -17.02 -16.34
CA LEU A 84 -4.51 -15.77 -15.64
C LEU A 84 -4.97 -14.74 -16.67
N PRO A 85 -6.27 -14.65 -16.97
CA PRO A 85 -6.78 -13.68 -17.91
C PRO A 85 -6.69 -12.25 -17.32
N GLU A 86 -6.56 -11.27 -18.19
CA GLU A 86 -6.58 -9.85 -17.83
C GLU A 86 -5.37 -9.38 -16.98
N LYS A 87 -4.30 -10.16 -16.95
CA LYS A 87 -3.02 -9.78 -16.33
C LYS A 87 -1.96 -9.61 -17.40
N SER A 88 -1.07 -8.62 -17.22
CA SER A 88 0.10 -8.53 -18.10
C SER A 88 1.17 -9.53 -17.68
N TYR A 89 1.93 -9.98 -18.65
CA TYR A 89 3.01 -10.95 -18.42
C TYR A 89 4.08 -10.38 -17.46
N GLU A 90 4.41 -9.11 -17.63
CA GLU A 90 5.42 -8.39 -16.87
C GLU A 90 4.99 -8.25 -15.39
N GLU A 91 3.73 -7.90 -15.13
CA GLU A 91 3.18 -7.81 -13.77
C GLU A 91 3.21 -9.16 -13.06
N VAL A 92 2.81 -10.23 -13.78
CA VAL A 92 2.77 -11.57 -13.21
C VAL A 92 4.17 -12.10 -12.92
N ILE A 93 5.15 -11.87 -13.81
CA ILE A 93 6.55 -12.23 -13.55
C ILE A 93 7.05 -11.56 -12.30
N LEU A 94 6.90 -10.25 -12.18
CA LEU A 94 7.37 -9.49 -11.02
C LEU A 94 6.76 -10.03 -9.73
N PHE A 95 5.46 -10.28 -9.74
CA PHE A 95 4.75 -10.85 -8.60
C PHE A 95 5.23 -12.27 -8.25
N LEU A 96 5.38 -13.16 -9.25
CA LEU A 96 5.84 -14.53 -9.04
C LEU A 96 7.28 -14.59 -8.52
N ARG A 97 8.14 -13.69 -8.97
CA ARG A 97 9.49 -13.55 -8.43
C ARG A 97 9.48 -13.18 -6.94
N CYS A 98 8.52 -12.38 -6.49
CA CYS A 98 8.34 -12.06 -5.07
C CYS A 98 7.90 -13.27 -4.23
N ILE A 99 7.26 -14.28 -4.85
CA ILE A 99 6.82 -15.52 -4.19
C ILE A 99 7.91 -16.60 -4.23
N SER A 100 8.75 -16.59 -5.28
CA SER A 100 9.78 -17.58 -5.49
C SER A 100 10.81 -17.58 -4.36
N PRO A 101 11.09 -18.72 -3.72
CA PRO A 101 12.11 -18.81 -2.69
C PRO A 101 13.54 -18.65 -3.25
N ARG A 102 13.72 -18.75 -4.56
CA ARG A 102 15.02 -18.66 -5.25
C ARG A 102 15.39 -17.22 -5.60
N GLU A 103 14.43 -16.30 -5.56
CA GLU A 103 14.66 -14.92 -6.00
C GLU A 103 14.50 -13.92 -4.86
N PHE A 104 15.50 -13.07 -4.71
CA PHE A 104 15.45 -11.91 -3.82
C PHE A 104 15.05 -10.67 -4.61
N VAL A 105 13.75 -10.47 -4.79
CA VAL A 105 13.25 -9.23 -5.41
C VAL A 105 13.25 -8.12 -4.34
N LYS A 106 14.02 -7.07 -4.62
CA LYS A 106 13.95 -5.84 -3.84
C LYS A 106 12.75 -5.02 -4.31
N LEU A 107 11.86 -4.68 -3.40
CA LEU A 107 10.77 -3.77 -3.69
C LEU A 107 11.27 -2.34 -3.81
N ASP A 108 10.68 -1.59 -4.72
CA ASP A 108 10.89 -0.17 -4.93
C ASP A 108 9.56 0.54 -5.18
N GLU A 109 9.59 1.84 -5.45
CA GLU A 109 8.38 2.66 -5.60
C GLU A 109 7.52 2.24 -6.80
N GLU A 110 8.13 1.69 -7.85
CA GLU A 110 7.43 1.25 -9.07
C GLU A 110 6.87 -0.16 -8.89
N SER A 111 7.66 -1.08 -8.36
CA SER A 111 7.26 -2.47 -8.17
C SER A 111 6.16 -2.64 -7.12
N ILE A 112 6.10 -1.78 -6.11
CA ILE A 112 5.07 -1.84 -5.07
C ILE A 112 3.67 -1.65 -5.64
N ASP A 113 3.51 -0.79 -6.65
CA ASP A 113 2.23 -0.47 -7.28
C ASP A 113 1.66 -1.67 -8.07
N VAL A 114 2.53 -2.58 -8.48
CA VAL A 114 2.19 -3.82 -9.19
C VAL A 114 2.04 -5.00 -8.24
N VAL A 115 3.03 -5.19 -7.35
CA VAL A 115 3.11 -6.39 -6.49
C VAL A 115 2.03 -6.37 -5.42
N LEU A 116 1.76 -5.22 -4.79
CA LEU A 116 0.80 -5.14 -3.69
C LEU A 116 -0.63 -5.52 -4.09
N PRO A 117 -1.22 -5.01 -5.20
CA PRO A 117 -2.54 -5.44 -5.64
C PRO A 117 -2.63 -6.94 -5.94
N LEU A 118 -1.61 -7.51 -6.59
CA LEU A 118 -1.56 -8.94 -6.89
C LEU A 118 -1.39 -9.79 -5.63
N ALA A 119 -0.54 -9.39 -4.71
CA ALA A 119 -0.37 -10.06 -3.42
C ALA A 119 -1.69 -10.09 -2.62
N HIS A 120 -2.47 -9.01 -2.66
CA HIS A 120 -3.78 -8.94 -2.03
C HIS A 120 -4.81 -9.83 -2.75
N GLU A 121 -4.88 -9.78 -4.09
CA GLU A 121 -5.79 -10.59 -4.90
C GLU A 121 -5.56 -12.10 -4.71
N TYR A 122 -4.29 -12.51 -4.73
CA TYR A 122 -3.89 -13.92 -4.54
C TYR A 122 -3.71 -14.31 -3.06
N LYS A 123 -3.92 -13.36 -2.13
CA LYS A 123 -3.82 -13.57 -0.67
C LYS A 123 -2.47 -14.13 -0.24
N VAL A 124 -1.38 -13.61 -0.80
CA VAL A 124 -0.01 -14.01 -0.46
C VAL A 124 0.46 -13.20 0.74
N LYS A 125 0.19 -13.70 1.95
CA LYS A 125 0.45 -12.99 3.21
C LYS A 125 1.91 -12.54 3.37
N ALA A 126 2.86 -13.39 3.02
CA ALA A 126 4.28 -13.06 3.14
C ALA A 126 4.68 -11.87 2.24
N THR A 127 4.13 -11.81 1.02
CA THR A 127 4.39 -10.70 0.10
C THR A 127 3.65 -9.44 0.53
N LEU A 128 2.41 -9.55 1.04
CA LEU A 128 1.68 -8.42 1.64
C LEU A 128 2.48 -7.79 2.79
N GLN A 129 3.01 -8.62 3.69
CA GLN A 129 3.83 -8.15 4.80
C GLN A 129 5.11 -7.44 4.31
N LYS A 130 5.81 -8.01 3.33
CA LYS A 130 6.98 -7.34 2.71
C LYS A 130 6.62 -5.98 2.12
N CYS A 131 5.46 -5.87 1.46
CA CYS A 131 4.99 -4.59 0.90
C CYS A 131 4.68 -3.58 2.00
N GLU A 132 4.01 -4.00 3.07
CA GLU A 132 3.70 -3.14 4.21
C GLU A 132 4.99 -2.67 4.92
N ASP A 133 5.91 -3.57 5.19
CA ASP A 133 7.21 -3.27 5.82
C ASP A 133 8.03 -2.29 4.98
N TRP A 134 8.01 -2.46 3.66
CA TRP A 134 8.68 -1.53 2.75
C TRP A 134 8.06 -0.13 2.82
N LEU A 135 6.73 -0.02 2.73
CA LEU A 135 6.01 1.26 2.81
C LEU A 135 6.24 1.96 4.16
N LEU A 136 6.23 1.21 5.26
CA LEU A 136 6.51 1.75 6.60
C LEU A 136 7.98 2.21 6.73
N THR A 137 8.91 1.52 6.09
CA THR A 137 10.33 1.92 6.05
C THR A 137 10.51 3.21 5.24
N GLU A 138 9.85 3.33 4.09
CA GLU A 138 9.85 4.57 3.29
C GLU A 138 9.23 5.75 4.06
N ILE A 139 8.17 5.52 4.83
CA ILE A 139 7.60 6.55 5.73
C ILE A 139 8.69 7.07 6.69
N LYS A 140 9.41 6.18 7.38
CA LYS A 140 10.47 6.56 8.34
C LYS A 140 11.57 7.36 7.65
N PHE A 141 11.94 6.96 6.44
CA PHE A 141 12.93 7.67 5.63
C PHE A 141 12.44 9.08 5.25
N ILE A 142 11.19 9.18 4.75
CA ILE A 142 10.58 10.44 4.30
C ILE A 142 10.39 11.45 5.45
N VAL A 143 10.07 10.99 6.65
CA VAL A 143 9.94 11.87 7.83
C VAL A 143 11.28 12.21 8.47
N GLY A 144 12.38 11.58 8.04
CA GLY A 144 13.73 11.83 8.52
C GLY A 144 14.10 11.09 9.81
N GLU A 145 13.32 10.08 10.20
CA GLU A 145 13.60 9.27 11.39
C GLU A 145 14.92 8.47 11.26
N VAL A 146 15.33 8.15 10.02
CA VAL A 146 16.50 7.29 9.76
C VAL A 146 17.73 8.09 9.34
N THR A 147 17.56 9.12 8.48
CA THR A 147 18.71 9.81 7.84
C THR A 147 18.82 11.29 8.18
N GLY A 148 17.81 11.86 8.84
CA GLY A 148 17.72 13.31 9.06
C GLY A 148 17.37 14.11 7.79
N HIS A 149 17.41 13.51 6.61
CA HIS A 149 16.96 14.14 5.37
C HIS A 149 15.46 13.95 5.19
N THR A 150 14.77 15.02 4.82
CA THR A 150 13.32 14.98 4.62
C THR A 150 12.95 15.42 3.22
N LYS A 151 11.99 14.74 2.60
CA LYS A 151 11.36 15.18 1.35
C LYS A 151 10.60 16.50 1.54
N GLY A 152 10.30 17.19 0.46
CA GLY A 152 9.46 18.39 0.49
C GLY A 152 8.06 18.13 1.05
N THR A 153 7.42 19.14 1.63
CA THR A 153 6.11 18.98 2.31
C THR A 153 5.03 18.39 1.39
N GLN A 154 5.01 18.78 0.12
CA GLN A 154 3.99 18.29 -0.81
C GLN A 154 4.22 16.82 -1.18
N GLU A 155 5.47 16.41 -1.40
CA GLU A 155 5.82 15.01 -1.67
C GLU A 155 5.48 14.10 -0.50
N LYS A 156 5.75 14.54 0.74
CA LYS A 156 5.35 13.81 1.96
C LYS A 156 3.85 13.56 2.00
N VAL A 157 3.08 14.61 1.81
CA VAL A 157 1.62 14.57 1.87
C VAL A 157 1.05 13.65 0.80
N GLU A 158 1.60 13.68 -0.41
CA GLU A 158 1.18 12.81 -1.50
C GLU A 158 1.48 11.34 -1.21
N PHE A 159 2.68 11.06 -0.69
CA PHE A 159 3.07 9.71 -0.29
C PHE A 159 2.21 9.19 0.88
N PHE A 160 1.92 10.00 1.89
CA PHE A 160 1.06 9.58 3.00
C PHE A 160 -0.38 9.34 2.55
N ALA A 161 -0.89 10.13 1.59
CA ALA A 161 -2.19 9.89 0.99
C ALA A 161 -2.21 8.59 0.16
N LYS A 162 -1.12 8.24 -0.53
CA LYS A 162 -0.90 6.95 -1.19
C LYS A 162 -0.93 5.81 -0.17
N CYS A 163 -0.19 5.94 0.93
CA CYS A 163 -0.16 4.94 2.00
C CYS A 163 -1.53 4.73 2.65
N LEU A 164 -2.28 5.81 2.91
CA LEU A 164 -3.64 5.72 3.45
C LEU A 164 -4.58 4.98 2.51
N LEU A 165 -4.50 5.26 1.20
CA LEU A 165 -5.27 4.55 0.18
C LEU A 165 -4.90 3.06 0.12
N TYR A 166 -3.62 2.73 0.17
CA TYR A 166 -3.15 1.35 0.12
C TYR A 166 -3.53 0.58 1.38
N GLY A 167 -3.36 1.17 2.57
CA GLY A 167 -3.84 0.60 3.83
C GLY A 167 -5.32 0.26 3.77
N THR A 168 -6.14 1.17 3.21
CA THR A 168 -7.58 0.97 3.05
C THR A 168 -7.92 -0.12 2.02
N LYS A 169 -7.25 -0.14 0.87
CA LYS A 169 -7.59 -1.05 -0.24
C LYS A 169 -7.11 -2.48 -0.03
N HIS A 170 -6.02 -2.63 0.68
CA HIS A 170 -5.34 -3.93 0.82
C HIS A 170 -5.37 -4.47 2.24
N ASP A 171 -6.21 -3.88 3.11
CA ASP A 171 -6.41 -4.30 4.50
C ASP A 171 -5.09 -4.31 5.31
N LEU A 172 -4.23 -3.29 5.11
CA LEU A 172 -2.96 -3.11 5.82
C LEU A 172 -3.18 -2.15 6.99
N GLU A 173 -3.57 -2.69 8.14
CA GLU A 173 -4.01 -1.93 9.32
C GLU A 173 -2.91 -1.01 9.86
N THR A 174 -1.69 -1.54 10.02
CA THR A 174 -0.54 -0.78 10.56
C THR A 174 -0.21 0.41 9.66
N LEU A 175 -0.16 0.18 8.35
CA LEU A 175 0.08 1.23 7.36
C LEU A 175 -1.04 2.28 7.37
N TYR A 176 -2.30 1.85 7.47
CA TYR A 176 -3.46 2.72 7.52
C TYR A 176 -3.39 3.69 8.71
N VAL A 177 -3.19 3.15 9.91
CA VAL A 177 -3.11 3.95 11.14
C VAL A 177 -1.95 4.94 11.06
N ARG A 178 -0.77 4.49 10.64
CA ARG A 178 0.41 5.34 10.54
C ARG A 178 0.23 6.48 9.52
N ALA A 179 -0.34 6.18 8.37
CA ALA A 179 -0.60 7.19 7.34
C ALA A 179 -1.65 8.22 7.78
N LEU A 180 -2.69 7.76 8.49
CA LEU A 180 -3.72 8.63 9.07
C LEU A 180 -3.08 9.63 10.05
N GLU A 181 -2.29 9.14 11.02
CA GLU A 181 -1.58 9.98 12.00
C GLU A 181 -0.72 11.05 11.35
N LEU A 182 -0.01 10.68 10.29
CA LEU A 182 0.89 11.57 9.57
C LEU A 182 0.17 12.62 8.72
N LEU A 183 -1.05 12.35 8.24
CA LEU A 183 -1.85 13.31 7.47
C LEU A 183 -2.60 14.32 8.36
N VAL A 184 -3.00 13.93 9.56
CA VAL A 184 -3.78 14.76 10.50
C VAL A 184 -3.17 16.16 10.74
N PRO A 185 -1.83 16.34 10.88
CA PRO A 185 -1.23 17.67 11.09
C PRO A 185 -1.33 18.61 9.89
N TYR A 186 -1.49 18.08 8.68
CA TYR A 186 -1.51 18.88 7.48
C TYR A 186 -2.88 19.51 7.20
N LYS A 187 -2.90 20.71 6.62
CA LYS A 187 -4.15 21.34 6.17
C LYS A 187 -4.81 20.53 5.05
N LEU A 188 -6.14 20.43 5.06
CA LEU A 188 -6.92 19.73 4.04
C LEU A 188 -6.54 20.17 2.62
N SER A 189 -6.32 21.48 2.41
CA SER A 189 -5.92 22.03 1.11
C SER A 189 -4.63 21.44 0.53
N ARG A 190 -3.79 20.82 1.36
CA ARG A 190 -2.55 20.17 0.91
C ARG A 190 -2.79 18.82 0.23
N TYR A 191 -3.79 18.05 0.66
CA TYR A 191 -4.00 16.69 0.17
C TYR A 191 -5.33 16.47 -0.56
N GLN A 192 -6.35 17.33 -0.40
CA GLN A 192 -7.66 17.15 -1.03
C GLN A 192 -7.62 17.06 -2.57
N HIS A 193 -6.62 17.65 -3.20
CA HIS A 193 -6.45 17.65 -4.66
C HIS A 193 -5.54 16.54 -5.16
N THR A 194 -4.86 15.80 -4.28
CA THR A 194 -4.02 14.67 -4.69
C THR A 194 -4.87 13.57 -5.30
N LYS A 195 -4.30 12.86 -6.27
CA LYS A 195 -4.98 11.72 -6.92
C LYS A 195 -5.37 10.64 -5.91
N PHE A 196 -4.52 10.38 -4.93
CA PHE A 196 -4.73 9.33 -3.92
C PHE A 196 -5.88 9.68 -2.97
N TYR A 197 -5.97 10.93 -2.49
CA TYR A 197 -7.08 11.34 -1.65
C TYR A 197 -8.43 11.31 -2.38
N LYS A 198 -8.47 11.70 -3.66
CA LYS A 198 -9.69 11.62 -4.46
C LYS A 198 -10.22 10.19 -4.60
N LEU A 199 -9.32 9.21 -4.65
CA LEU A 199 -9.63 7.78 -4.77
C LEU A 199 -9.96 7.10 -3.43
N LEU A 200 -9.76 7.77 -2.29
CA LEU A 200 -10.16 7.23 -1.00
C LEU A 200 -11.68 7.06 -0.94
N PRO A 201 -12.17 5.96 -0.32
CA PRO A 201 -13.57 5.85 0.07
C PRO A 201 -13.99 6.92 1.07
N ASP A 202 -15.30 7.10 1.26
CA ASP A 202 -15.81 8.14 2.16
C ASP A 202 -15.45 7.90 3.63
N LYS A 203 -15.50 6.65 4.10
CA LYS A 203 -15.19 6.30 5.49
C LYS A 203 -13.79 6.74 5.93
N PRO A 204 -12.68 6.41 5.23
CA PRO A 204 -11.35 6.94 5.57
C PRO A 204 -11.25 8.46 5.48
N LYS A 205 -11.95 9.10 4.53
CA LYS A 205 -11.99 10.57 4.46
C LYS A 205 -12.64 11.18 5.70
N SER A 206 -13.80 10.67 6.11
CA SER A 206 -14.49 11.13 7.33
C SER A 206 -13.63 10.92 8.56
N GLN A 207 -13.03 9.74 8.72
CA GLN A 207 -12.16 9.43 9.85
C GLN A 207 -10.93 10.36 9.92
N LEU A 208 -10.32 10.69 8.79
CA LEU A 208 -9.22 11.64 8.74
C LEU A 208 -9.65 13.04 9.19
N LEU A 209 -10.81 13.51 8.74
CA LEU A 209 -11.35 14.82 9.12
C LEU A 209 -11.77 14.88 10.58
N GLU A 210 -12.45 13.85 11.07
CA GLU A 210 -12.85 13.72 12.49
C GLU A 210 -11.64 13.72 13.42
N THR A 211 -10.64 12.89 13.12
CA THR A 211 -9.40 12.83 13.91
C THR A 211 -8.68 14.19 13.92
N ARG A 212 -8.70 14.89 12.79
CA ARG A 212 -8.13 16.23 12.69
C ARG A 212 -8.91 17.25 13.53
N MET A 213 -10.25 17.23 13.49
CA MET A 213 -11.10 18.12 14.28
C MET A 213 -10.81 17.95 15.77
N VAL A 214 -10.84 16.71 16.27
CA VAL A 214 -10.52 16.39 17.66
C VAL A 214 -9.14 16.91 18.07
N LYS A 215 -8.14 16.83 17.19
CA LYS A 215 -6.80 17.37 17.46
C LYS A 215 -6.79 18.88 17.58
N ILE A 216 -7.52 19.58 16.71
CA ILE A 216 -7.63 21.05 16.73
C ILE A 216 -8.34 21.50 18.03
N GLU A 217 -9.45 20.85 18.39
CA GLU A 217 -10.21 21.17 19.62
C GLU A 217 -9.35 21.01 20.88
N LYS A 218 -8.58 19.91 20.96
CA LYS A 218 -7.64 19.71 22.08
C LYS A 218 -6.57 20.79 22.15
N THR A 219 -6.08 21.27 21.00
CA THR A 219 -5.06 22.32 20.98
C THR A 219 -5.65 23.66 21.43
N ASN A 220 -6.88 23.98 21.01
CA ASN A 220 -7.55 25.21 21.39
C ASN A 220 -7.92 25.22 22.86
N SER A 221 -8.40 24.12 23.43
CA SER A 221 -8.74 24.04 24.87
C SER A 221 -7.52 24.18 25.80
N ILE A 222 -6.32 23.85 25.35
CA ILE A 222 -5.08 24.10 26.09
C ILE A 222 -4.75 25.60 26.08
N VAL A 223 -5.00 26.29 24.97
CA VAL A 223 -4.78 27.73 24.85
C VAL A 223 -5.76 28.51 25.71
N ASP A 224 -7.05 28.11 25.71
CA ASP A 224 -8.10 28.75 26.52
C ASP A 224 -7.87 28.52 28.02
N GLY A 225 -7.35 27.35 28.44
CA GLY A 225 -7.00 27.05 29.83
C GLY A 225 -5.80 27.85 30.34
N HIS A 226 -4.87 28.22 29.49
CA HIS A 226 -3.70 29.03 29.90
C HIS A 226 -4.05 30.53 30.08
N PHE A 227 -5.05 31.01 29.34
CA PHE A 227 -5.54 32.39 29.50
C PHE A 227 -6.35 32.60 30.77
N SER A 228 -7.06 31.56 31.27
CA SER A 228 -7.85 31.66 32.50
C SER A 228 -6.99 31.65 33.78
N GLU A 229 -5.79 31.07 33.74
CA GLU A 229 -4.87 31.08 34.91
C GLU A 229 -4.09 32.42 35.04
N GLU A 230 -3.86 33.15 33.93
CA GLU A 230 -3.18 34.47 33.98
C GLU A 230 -4.13 35.61 34.39
N GLU A 231 -5.45 35.47 34.24
CA GLU A 231 -6.42 36.52 34.67
C GLU A 231 -6.77 36.45 36.17
N GLU A 232 -6.54 35.35 36.88
CA GLU A 232 -6.81 35.24 38.31
C GLU A 232 -5.68 35.80 39.22
N GLU A 233 -4.45 35.99 38.74
CA GLU A 233 -3.33 36.53 39.51
C GLU A 233 -3.25 38.05 39.59
N ILE A 234 -4.06 38.83 38.85
CA ILE A 234 -4.00 40.31 38.81
C ILE A 234 -5.01 40.98 39.78
N GLY A 235 -5.79 40.19 40.52
CA GLY A 235 -6.97 40.67 41.30
C GLY A 235 -6.77 41.02 42.77
N GLU A 236 -5.63 40.80 43.42
CA GLU A 236 -5.47 41.02 44.87
C GLU A 236 -4.20 41.83 45.24
N GLU A 237 -4.10 43.05 44.79
CA GLU A 237 -3.31 44.08 45.48
C GLU A 237 -4.13 45.38 45.60
N GLY A 238 -5.09 45.39 46.52
CA GLY A 238 -5.87 46.55 46.94
C GLY A 238 -5.31 47.16 48.21
N GLU A 239 -4.80 48.37 48.11
CA GLU A 239 -4.19 49.21 49.11
C GLU A 239 -5.02 49.35 50.38
N GLU A 240 -4.44 49.05 51.55
CA GLU A 240 -4.83 49.67 52.84
C GLU A 240 -4.03 51.01 53.01
N ILE A 241 -4.74 52.09 52.93
CA ILE A 241 -4.22 53.41 53.37
C ILE A 241 -4.88 53.73 54.73
N GLU A 242 -4.07 53.70 55.79
CA GLU A 242 -4.43 54.15 57.12
C GLU A 242 -4.35 55.71 57.20
N TYR A 243 -5.39 56.25 57.86
CA TYR A 243 -5.35 57.61 58.45
C TYR A 243 -5.13 57.57 59.93
#